data_a5dff6fa1c9d9303390bec28c45486b9
#
_entry.id   a5dff6fa1c9d9303390bec28c45486b9
#
_cell.length_a   1.000
_cell.length_b   1.000
_cell.length_c   1.000
_cell.angle_alpha   90.00
_cell.angle_beta   90.00
_cell.angle_gamma   90.00
#
_symmetry.space_group_name_H-M   'P 1'
#
loop_
_entity.id
_entity.type
_entity.pdbx_description
1 polymer ?
#
loop_
_entity_poly.entity_id
_entity_poly.type
_entity_poly.pdbx_seq_one_letter_code
_entity_poly.pdbx_strand_id
1 'polypeptide(L)'
;RRQRQMCIRDRTRTRLRLVVDLQENVKAQENLAYALKVKISNLQKMAETLVWVQENNINDLTELNDLCKTAQSNAQAAYERLSQAEDELYKTNEQIHYAGQYLSTKDVQQQFAKAIFKKKFRAEHSKELDAYAESVKYFREENDGKLPSLKSLKQRKEELTKEIAERKKAYAPLREESRRLEIASDNVYSIFRKNDEMKSDLAWKREWEARVREKARQEQARQEQRERQPKRKKRSYDMSL
;
A
#
# COMPACT_ATOMS: atom_id res chain seq x y z
N ARG A 1 28.22 -22.20 -16.69
CA ARG A 1 27.90 -20.79 -17.03
C ARG A 1 26.38 -20.56 -17.22
N ARG A 2 25.64 -21.46 -17.88
CA ARG A 2 24.16 -21.32 -18.07
C ARG A 2 23.35 -21.31 -16.76
N GLN A 3 23.71 -22.12 -15.76
CA GLN A 3 23.02 -22.15 -14.46
C GLN A 3 23.20 -20.86 -13.65
N ARG A 4 24.39 -20.19 -13.71
CA ARG A 4 24.60 -18.89 -13.05
C ARG A 4 23.79 -17.76 -13.69
N GLN A 5 23.63 -17.77 -15.01
CA GLN A 5 22.80 -16.77 -15.71
C GLN A 5 21.29 -16.94 -15.43
N MET A 6 20.80 -18.18 -15.28
CA MET A 6 19.41 -18.42 -14.86
C MET A 6 19.13 -17.90 -13.44
N CYS A 7 20.05 -18.12 -12.48
CA CYS A 7 19.90 -17.59 -11.12
C CYS A 7 19.86 -16.06 -11.05
N ILE A 8 20.65 -15.36 -11.89
CA ILE A 8 20.65 -13.88 -11.91
C ILE A 8 19.34 -13.35 -12.52
N ARG A 9 18.84 -13.99 -13.58
CA ARG A 9 17.60 -13.56 -14.26
C ARG A 9 16.34 -13.81 -13.41
N ASP A 10 16.37 -14.82 -12.54
CA ASP A 10 15.27 -15.13 -11.61
C ASP A 10 15.30 -14.20 -10.37
N ARG A 11 16.47 -13.76 -9.92
CA ARG A 11 16.64 -12.87 -8.76
C ARG A 11 16.06 -11.47 -8.98
N THR A 12 16.16 -10.92 -10.19
CA THR A 12 15.55 -9.62 -10.54
C THR A 12 14.02 -9.64 -10.57
N ARG A 13 13.41 -10.84 -10.55
CA ARG A 13 11.95 -11.05 -10.42
C ARG A 13 11.51 -11.42 -9.02
N THR A 14 12.41 -11.39 -8.03
CA THR A 14 12.06 -11.71 -6.64
C THR A 14 10.96 -10.76 -6.17
N ARG A 15 9.79 -11.31 -5.92
CA ARG A 15 8.63 -10.57 -5.45
C ARG A 15 8.80 -10.34 -3.95
N LEU A 16 9.24 -9.14 -3.58
CA LEU A 16 9.35 -8.78 -2.17
C LEU A 16 8.00 -8.94 -1.47
N ARG A 17 8.03 -9.42 -0.23
CA ARG A 17 6.86 -9.64 0.61
C ARG A 17 7.03 -8.91 1.93
N LEU A 18 5.96 -8.26 2.38
CA LEU A 18 5.96 -7.52 3.62
C LEU A 18 6.21 -8.43 4.85
N VAL A 19 7.00 -7.95 5.78
CA VAL A 19 7.21 -8.57 7.09
C VAL A 19 5.93 -8.40 7.91
N VAL A 20 5.51 -9.47 8.60
CA VAL A 20 4.29 -9.47 9.43
C VAL A 20 4.67 -9.08 10.85
N ASP A 21 4.01 -8.09 11.43
CA ASP A 21 4.16 -7.79 12.84
C ASP A 21 3.49 -8.88 13.69
N LEU A 22 4.29 -9.50 14.59
CA LEU A 22 3.81 -10.57 15.45
C LEU A 22 3.01 -10.05 16.64
N GLN A 23 3.22 -8.78 17.03
CA GLN A 23 2.50 -8.16 18.15
C GLN A 23 1.07 -7.77 17.73
N GLU A 24 0.87 -7.44 16.45
CA GLU A 24 -0.45 -7.11 15.89
C GLU A 24 -1.21 -8.35 15.39
N ASN A 25 -0.52 -9.48 15.25
CA ASN A 25 -1.13 -10.69 14.70
C ASN A 25 -1.74 -11.57 15.80
N VAL A 26 -3.05 -11.46 16.00
CA VAL A 26 -3.81 -12.22 17.02
C VAL A 26 -3.54 -13.72 16.95
N LYS A 27 -3.54 -14.31 15.76
CA LYS A 27 -3.28 -15.74 15.58
C LYS A 27 -1.86 -16.16 16.02
N ALA A 28 -0.88 -15.25 15.88
CA ALA A 28 0.48 -15.51 16.34
C ALA A 28 0.61 -15.36 17.85
N GLN A 29 -0.21 -14.54 18.50
CA GLN A 29 -0.27 -14.42 19.97
C GLN A 29 -0.89 -15.66 20.62
N GLU A 30 -1.89 -16.24 20.00
CA GLU A 30 -2.62 -17.42 20.54
C GLU A 30 -1.93 -18.75 20.24
N ASN A 31 -1.12 -18.84 19.16
CA ASN A 31 -0.54 -20.10 18.68
C ASN A 31 0.97 -19.97 18.51
N LEU A 32 1.74 -20.56 19.42
CA LEU A 32 3.21 -20.55 19.42
C LEU A 32 3.81 -21.18 18.14
N ALA A 33 3.24 -22.29 17.66
CA ALA A 33 3.75 -22.94 16.44
C ALA A 33 3.56 -22.06 15.20
N TYR A 34 2.42 -21.36 15.12
CA TYR A 34 2.17 -20.37 14.09
C TYR A 34 3.11 -19.16 14.21
N ALA A 35 3.34 -18.65 15.42
CA ALA A 35 4.29 -17.56 15.69
C ALA A 35 5.71 -17.90 15.23
N LEU A 36 6.18 -19.13 15.53
CA LEU A 36 7.50 -19.59 15.07
C LEU A 36 7.60 -19.67 13.54
N LYS A 37 6.55 -20.18 12.87
CA LYS A 37 6.49 -20.22 11.41
C LYS A 37 6.54 -18.82 10.79
N VAL A 38 5.83 -17.85 11.38
CA VAL A 38 5.85 -16.45 10.95
C VAL A 38 7.22 -15.82 11.18
N LYS A 39 7.90 -16.09 12.32
CA LYS A 39 9.27 -15.62 12.60
C LYS A 39 10.25 -16.09 11.53
N ILE A 40 10.24 -17.38 11.18
CA ILE A 40 11.09 -17.94 10.12
C ILE A 40 10.80 -17.27 8.77
N SER A 41 9.52 -17.15 8.42
CA SER A 41 9.10 -16.46 7.19
C SER A 41 9.55 -14.99 7.16
N ASN A 42 9.48 -14.28 8.29
CA ASN A 42 9.93 -12.90 8.38
C ASN A 42 11.45 -12.77 8.20
N LEU A 43 12.23 -13.68 8.76
CA LEU A 43 13.70 -13.69 8.55
C LEU A 43 14.05 -13.90 7.08
N GLN A 44 13.34 -14.78 6.39
CA GLN A 44 13.52 -14.98 4.94
C GLN A 44 13.19 -13.71 4.15
N LYS A 45 12.07 -13.05 4.46
CA LYS A 45 11.66 -11.80 3.79
C LYS A 45 12.65 -10.66 4.03
N MET A 46 13.19 -10.56 5.25
CA MET A 46 14.22 -9.59 5.60
C MET A 46 15.51 -9.85 4.80
N ALA A 47 15.94 -11.10 4.72
CA ALA A 47 17.12 -11.48 3.95
C ALA A 47 16.91 -11.19 2.45
N GLU A 48 15.76 -11.56 1.87
CA GLU A 48 15.39 -11.25 0.49
C GLU A 48 15.42 -9.74 0.23
N THR A 49 14.92 -8.93 1.18
CA THR A 49 14.92 -7.47 1.07
C THR A 49 16.34 -6.90 1.09
N LEU A 50 17.20 -7.35 2.02
CA LEU A 50 18.60 -6.88 2.10
C LEU A 50 19.39 -7.23 0.84
N VAL A 51 19.21 -8.45 0.30
CA VAL A 51 19.83 -8.86 -0.97
C VAL A 51 19.33 -7.96 -2.10
N TRP A 52 18.02 -7.69 -2.16
CA TRP A 52 17.44 -6.83 -3.19
C TRP A 52 17.97 -5.39 -3.11
N VAL A 53 18.05 -4.80 -1.91
CA VAL A 53 18.61 -3.46 -1.67
C VAL A 53 20.07 -3.41 -2.13
N GLN A 54 20.86 -4.43 -1.80
CA GLN A 54 22.25 -4.53 -2.21
C GLN A 54 22.42 -4.70 -3.73
N GLU A 55 21.60 -5.54 -4.36
CA GLU A 55 21.61 -5.76 -5.83
C GLU A 55 21.20 -4.50 -6.62
N ASN A 56 20.39 -3.63 -6.02
CA ASN A 56 19.98 -2.35 -6.61
C ASN A 56 20.92 -1.19 -6.23
N ASN A 57 22.06 -1.47 -5.53
CA ASN A 57 23.05 -0.49 -5.09
C ASN A 57 22.47 0.65 -4.24
N ILE A 58 21.45 0.36 -3.44
CA ILE A 58 20.86 1.33 -2.51
C ILE A 58 21.68 1.29 -1.22
N ASN A 59 22.38 2.40 -0.90
CA ASN A 59 23.40 2.42 0.13
C ASN A 59 22.88 2.94 1.48
N ASP A 60 21.86 3.76 1.47
CA ASP A 60 21.31 4.35 2.69
C ASP A 60 19.77 4.51 2.63
N LEU A 61 19.18 4.82 3.79
CA LEU A 61 17.74 5.02 3.94
C LEU A 61 17.23 6.25 3.21
N THR A 62 18.05 7.28 3.07
CA THR A 62 17.65 8.52 2.39
C THR A 62 17.45 8.26 0.92
N GLU A 63 18.42 7.56 0.30
CA GLU A 63 18.33 7.12 -1.09
C GLU A 63 17.11 6.22 -1.32
N LEU A 64 16.86 5.25 -0.44
CA LEU A 64 15.67 4.38 -0.54
C LEU A 64 14.37 5.19 -0.46
N ASN A 65 14.28 6.14 0.46
CA ASN A 65 13.09 6.99 0.62
C ASN A 65 12.87 7.91 -0.59
N ASP A 66 13.92 8.44 -1.16
CA ASP A 66 13.83 9.30 -2.35
C ASP A 66 13.41 8.50 -3.59
N LEU A 67 13.91 7.26 -3.73
CA LEU A 67 13.45 6.33 -4.76
C LEU A 67 11.96 5.98 -4.56
N CYS A 68 11.51 5.72 -3.33
CA CYS A 68 10.10 5.49 -3.02
C CYS A 68 9.22 6.66 -3.42
N LYS A 69 9.59 7.88 -3.01
CA LYS A 69 8.83 9.10 -3.35
C LYS A 69 8.76 9.32 -4.86
N THR A 70 9.87 9.13 -5.55
CA THR A 70 9.94 9.28 -7.01
C THR A 70 9.05 8.26 -7.71
N ALA A 71 9.13 6.99 -7.32
CA ALA A 71 8.30 5.93 -7.89
C ALA A 71 6.81 6.14 -7.59
N GLN A 72 6.46 6.57 -6.37
CA GLN A 72 5.08 6.92 -6.02
C GLN A 72 4.55 8.08 -6.86
N SER A 73 5.35 9.15 -7.01
CA SER A 73 4.98 10.30 -7.85
C SER A 73 4.77 9.90 -9.31
N ASN A 74 5.66 9.06 -9.87
CA ASN A 74 5.53 8.59 -11.24
C ASN A 74 4.29 7.68 -11.43
N ALA A 75 4.03 6.79 -10.48
CA ALA A 75 2.85 5.92 -10.51
C ALA A 75 1.56 6.74 -10.37
N GLN A 76 1.54 7.74 -9.48
CA GLN A 76 0.41 8.62 -9.29
C GLN A 76 0.12 9.45 -10.54
N ALA A 77 1.13 10.07 -11.15
CA ALA A 77 0.97 10.84 -12.38
C ALA A 77 0.47 9.98 -13.56
N ALA A 78 0.93 8.73 -13.65
CA ALA A 78 0.44 7.80 -14.66
C ALA A 78 -1.01 7.36 -14.39
N TYR A 79 -1.39 7.16 -13.13
CA TYR A 79 -2.77 6.87 -12.73
C TYR A 79 -3.73 8.03 -13.05
N GLU A 80 -3.33 9.26 -12.73
CA GLU A 80 -4.16 10.44 -13.02
C GLU A 80 -4.44 10.60 -14.52
N ARG A 81 -3.41 10.38 -15.36
CA ARG A 81 -3.61 10.38 -16.82
C ARG A 81 -4.55 9.27 -17.29
N LEU A 82 -4.47 8.10 -16.67
CA LEU A 82 -5.38 6.99 -16.98
C LEU A 82 -6.81 7.32 -16.56
N SER A 83 -7.00 7.83 -15.34
CA SER A 83 -8.31 8.23 -14.82
C SER A 83 -8.97 9.30 -15.68
N GLN A 84 -8.21 10.32 -16.11
CA GLN A 84 -8.72 11.35 -17.01
C GLN A 84 -9.24 10.77 -18.34
N ALA A 85 -8.53 9.80 -18.92
CA ALA A 85 -8.99 9.16 -20.14
C ALA A 85 -10.23 8.26 -19.93
N GLU A 86 -10.33 7.61 -18.77
CA GLU A 86 -11.50 6.83 -18.40
C GLU A 86 -12.73 7.74 -18.18
N ASP A 87 -12.55 8.90 -17.55
CA ASP A 87 -13.59 9.91 -17.37
C ASP A 87 -14.06 10.51 -18.70
N GLU A 88 -13.11 10.80 -19.63
CA GLU A 88 -13.47 11.23 -20.98
C GLU A 88 -14.25 10.16 -21.75
N LEU A 89 -13.87 8.90 -21.62
CA LEU A 89 -14.60 7.79 -22.24
C LEU A 89 -16.02 7.68 -21.66
N TYR A 90 -16.18 7.85 -20.36
CA TYR A 90 -17.48 7.87 -19.72
C TYR A 90 -18.36 8.99 -20.29
N LYS A 91 -17.89 10.24 -20.33
CA LYS A 91 -18.59 11.38 -20.93
C LYS A 91 -18.92 11.16 -22.39
N THR A 92 -17.99 10.59 -23.16
CA THR A 92 -18.22 10.28 -24.57
C THR A 92 -19.33 9.23 -24.75
N ASN A 93 -19.40 8.23 -23.87
CA ASN A 93 -20.48 7.24 -23.90
C ASN A 93 -21.85 7.86 -23.57
N GLU A 94 -21.91 8.78 -22.59
CA GLU A 94 -23.13 9.53 -22.28
C GLU A 94 -23.57 10.38 -23.48
N GLN A 95 -22.63 11.09 -24.12
CA GLN A 95 -22.94 11.87 -25.34
C GLN A 95 -23.47 10.99 -26.48
N ILE A 96 -22.88 9.79 -26.67
CA ILE A 96 -23.37 8.82 -27.67
C ILE A 96 -24.79 8.37 -27.32
N HIS A 97 -25.08 8.10 -26.06
CA HIS A 97 -26.39 7.69 -25.59
C HIS A 97 -27.45 8.75 -25.88
N TYR A 98 -27.22 9.99 -25.42
CA TYR A 98 -28.18 11.08 -25.62
C TYR A 98 -28.30 11.53 -27.08
N ALA A 99 -27.20 11.48 -27.86
CA ALA A 99 -27.29 11.74 -29.29
C ALA A 99 -28.10 10.66 -30.03
N GLY A 100 -27.96 9.40 -29.61
CA GLY A 100 -28.80 8.30 -30.13
C GLY A 100 -30.27 8.49 -29.79
N GLN A 101 -30.60 8.84 -28.56
CA GLN A 101 -31.98 9.14 -28.13
C GLN A 101 -32.54 10.32 -28.91
N TYR A 102 -31.81 11.42 -29.01
CA TYR A 102 -32.24 12.59 -29.79
C TYR A 102 -32.58 12.22 -31.23
N LEU A 103 -31.71 11.47 -31.92
CA LEU A 103 -31.93 11.10 -33.31
C LEU A 103 -33.09 10.14 -33.50
N SER A 104 -33.28 9.17 -32.59
CA SER A 104 -34.40 8.21 -32.68
C SER A 104 -35.75 8.82 -32.35
N THR A 105 -35.79 9.89 -31.54
CA THR A 105 -37.06 10.51 -31.09
C THR A 105 -37.38 11.81 -31.78
N LYS A 106 -36.47 12.35 -32.61
CA LYS A 106 -36.65 13.61 -33.36
C LYS A 106 -37.90 13.61 -34.23
N ASP A 107 -38.16 12.51 -34.93
CA ASP A 107 -39.33 12.41 -35.83
C ASP A 107 -40.64 12.42 -35.05
N VAL A 108 -40.71 11.75 -33.90
CA VAL A 108 -41.87 11.76 -33.01
C VAL A 108 -42.12 13.17 -32.48
N GLN A 109 -41.10 13.91 -32.13
CA GLN A 109 -41.21 15.31 -31.71
C GLN A 109 -41.73 16.21 -32.87
N GLN A 110 -41.27 15.99 -34.09
CA GLN A 110 -41.79 16.75 -35.26
C GLN A 110 -43.26 16.42 -35.53
N GLN A 111 -43.69 15.16 -35.38
CA GLN A 111 -45.08 14.76 -35.49
C GLN A 111 -45.92 15.37 -34.37
N PHE A 112 -45.42 15.39 -33.12
CA PHE A 112 -46.07 16.05 -32.00
C PHE A 112 -46.31 17.54 -32.26
N ALA A 113 -45.33 18.24 -32.84
CA ALA A 113 -45.47 19.66 -33.17
C ALA A 113 -46.62 19.94 -34.15
N LYS A 114 -46.88 18.99 -35.09
CA LYS A 114 -47.92 19.07 -36.13
C LYS A 114 -49.23 18.45 -35.69
N ALA A 115 -49.29 17.72 -34.57
CA ALA A 115 -50.48 16.98 -34.14
C ALA A 115 -51.64 17.93 -33.75
N ILE A 116 -52.85 17.64 -34.24
CA ILE A 116 -54.08 18.34 -33.90
C ILE A 116 -54.48 17.98 -32.44
N PHE A 117 -54.42 16.69 -32.09
CA PHE A 117 -54.83 16.18 -30.78
C PHE A 117 -53.60 15.94 -29.87
N LYS A 118 -52.93 17.01 -29.47
CA LYS A 118 -51.67 16.95 -28.70
C LYS A 118 -51.76 16.11 -27.42
N LYS A 119 -52.90 16.18 -26.69
CA LYS A 119 -53.10 15.40 -25.45
C LYS A 119 -53.09 13.90 -25.70
N LYS A 120 -53.78 13.43 -26.72
CA LYS A 120 -53.86 12.01 -27.10
C LYS A 120 -52.51 11.51 -27.60
N PHE A 121 -51.86 12.26 -28.50
CA PHE A 121 -50.54 11.94 -29.03
C PHE A 121 -49.47 11.85 -27.92
N ARG A 122 -49.51 12.79 -26.96
CA ARG A 122 -48.59 12.76 -25.83
C ARG A 122 -48.81 11.56 -24.92
N ALA A 123 -50.05 11.10 -24.72
CA ALA A 123 -50.34 9.90 -23.94
C ALA A 123 -49.82 8.62 -24.63
N GLU A 124 -49.90 8.56 -25.96
CA GLU A 124 -49.40 7.43 -26.75
C GLU A 124 -47.87 7.38 -26.88
N HIS A 125 -47.19 8.55 -26.92
CA HIS A 125 -45.74 8.69 -27.17
C HIS A 125 -45.00 9.37 -26.02
N SER A 126 -45.47 9.21 -24.78
CA SER A 126 -44.89 9.91 -23.63
C SER A 126 -43.42 9.60 -23.46
N LYS A 127 -43.02 8.33 -23.58
CA LYS A 127 -41.65 7.88 -23.39
C LYS A 127 -40.70 8.50 -24.41
N GLU A 128 -41.07 8.55 -25.67
CA GLU A 128 -40.25 9.12 -26.74
C GLU A 128 -40.12 10.64 -26.60
N LEU A 129 -41.20 11.31 -26.22
CA LEU A 129 -41.20 12.77 -26.00
C LEU A 129 -40.39 13.17 -24.76
N ASP A 130 -40.46 12.36 -23.69
CA ASP A 130 -39.69 12.58 -22.48
C ASP A 130 -38.19 12.31 -22.74
N ALA A 131 -37.84 11.24 -23.46
CA ALA A 131 -36.47 10.94 -23.88
C ALA A 131 -35.90 12.05 -24.80
N TYR A 132 -36.70 12.60 -25.70
CA TYR A 132 -36.29 13.75 -26.50
C TYR A 132 -36.00 14.97 -25.62
N ALA A 133 -36.89 15.30 -24.69
CA ALA A 133 -36.73 16.44 -23.79
C ALA A 133 -35.47 16.29 -22.91
N GLU A 134 -35.22 15.09 -22.42
CA GLU A 134 -34.05 14.76 -21.61
C GLU A 134 -32.73 14.92 -22.42
N SER A 135 -32.70 14.42 -23.67
CA SER A 135 -31.53 14.57 -24.52
C SER A 135 -31.25 16.03 -24.89
N VAL A 136 -32.28 16.83 -25.16
CA VAL A 136 -32.14 18.28 -25.41
C VAL A 136 -31.61 19.01 -24.16
N LYS A 137 -32.13 18.65 -22.98
CA LYS A 137 -31.67 19.20 -21.71
C LYS A 137 -30.18 18.88 -21.49
N TYR A 138 -29.77 17.63 -21.68
CA TYR A 138 -28.37 17.18 -21.55
C TYR A 138 -27.42 18.02 -22.44
N PHE A 139 -27.73 18.14 -23.74
CA PHE A 139 -26.86 18.91 -24.64
C PHE A 139 -26.88 20.41 -24.39
N ARG A 140 -27.92 20.94 -23.78
CA ARG A 140 -27.96 22.35 -23.36
C ARG A 140 -27.03 22.61 -22.16
N GLU A 141 -26.99 21.67 -21.23
CA GLU A 141 -26.20 21.80 -20.01
C GLU A 141 -24.71 21.49 -20.25
N GLU A 142 -24.42 20.44 -21.04
CA GLU A 142 -23.04 19.92 -21.21
C GLU A 142 -22.33 20.41 -22.48
N ASN A 143 -23.08 20.93 -23.48
CA ASN A 143 -22.50 21.18 -24.81
C ASN A 143 -23.04 22.45 -25.49
N ASP A 144 -23.47 23.46 -24.72
CA ASP A 144 -24.03 24.73 -25.23
C ASP A 144 -25.14 24.53 -26.26
N GLY A 145 -25.91 23.46 -26.15
CA GLY A 145 -26.97 23.10 -27.05
C GLY A 145 -26.55 22.56 -28.43
N LYS A 146 -25.23 22.33 -28.62
CA LYS A 146 -24.72 21.76 -29.88
C LYS A 146 -24.73 20.24 -29.83
N LEU A 147 -25.38 19.64 -30.83
CA LEU A 147 -25.41 18.19 -31.02
C LEU A 147 -24.13 17.73 -31.77
N PRO A 148 -23.23 16.97 -31.17
CA PRO A 148 -22.06 16.46 -31.87
C PRO A 148 -22.44 15.34 -32.84
N SER A 149 -21.63 15.12 -33.86
CA SER A 149 -21.83 14.02 -34.82
C SER A 149 -21.65 12.67 -34.14
N LEU A 150 -22.64 11.77 -34.25
CA LEU A 150 -22.51 10.39 -33.76
C LEU A 150 -21.29 9.65 -34.30
N LYS A 151 -20.89 9.94 -35.54
CA LYS A 151 -19.73 9.35 -36.19
C LYS A 151 -18.44 9.81 -35.48
N SER A 152 -18.31 11.10 -35.21
CA SER A 152 -17.15 11.63 -34.53
C SER A 152 -17.06 11.13 -33.06
N LEU A 153 -18.18 11.02 -32.35
CA LEU A 153 -18.22 10.46 -31.01
C LEU A 153 -17.80 8.99 -30.97
N LYS A 154 -18.25 8.18 -31.93
CA LYS A 154 -17.82 6.78 -32.06
C LYS A 154 -16.34 6.66 -32.36
N GLN A 155 -15.81 7.49 -33.25
CA GLN A 155 -14.36 7.55 -33.50
C GLN A 155 -13.58 7.92 -32.22
N ARG A 156 -14.02 8.97 -31.51
CA ARG A 156 -13.39 9.38 -30.25
C ARG A 156 -13.41 8.27 -29.21
N LYS A 157 -14.53 7.54 -29.09
CA LYS A 157 -14.64 6.36 -28.23
C LYS A 157 -13.61 5.28 -28.56
N GLU A 158 -13.41 4.99 -29.85
CA GLU A 158 -12.41 4.00 -30.29
C GLU A 158 -10.98 4.46 -29.97
N GLU A 159 -10.66 5.75 -30.21
CA GLU A 159 -9.39 6.35 -29.88
C GLU A 159 -9.13 6.29 -28.37
N LEU A 160 -10.07 6.73 -27.54
CA LEU A 160 -9.96 6.68 -26.09
C LEU A 160 -9.81 5.24 -25.56
N THR A 161 -10.49 4.28 -26.17
CA THR A 161 -10.37 2.87 -25.79
C THR A 161 -8.94 2.34 -26.03
N LYS A 162 -8.32 2.72 -27.15
CA LYS A 162 -6.93 2.37 -27.47
C LYS A 162 -5.95 3.07 -26.52
N GLU A 163 -6.16 4.36 -26.31
CA GLU A 163 -5.34 5.18 -25.42
C GLU A 163 -5.37 4.65 -23.97
N ILE A 164 -6.54 4.29 -23.44
CA ILE A 164 -6.69 3.66 -22.12
C ILE A 164 -5.94 2.34 -22.03
N ALA A 165 -5.99 1.51 -23.07
CA ALA A 165 -5.27 0.25 -23.11
C ALA A 165 -3.75 0.46 -23.06
N GLU A 166 -3.22 1.46 -23.77
CA GLU A 166 -1.81 1.84 -23.75
C GLU A 166 -1.39 2.42 -22.40
N ARG A 167 -2.19 3.33 -21.85
CA ARG A 167 -1.95 3.93 -20.52
C ARG A 167 -1.99 2.87 -19.40
N LYS A 168 -2.87 1.88 -19.46
CA LYS A 168 -2.91 0.74 -18.53
C LYS A 168 -1.63 -0.09 -18.61
N LYS A 169 -1.11 -0.34 -19.81
CA LYS A 169 0.17 -1.03 -20.00
C LYS A 169 1.35 -0.24 -19.45
N ALA A 170 1.34 1.08 -19.60
CA ALA A 170 2.38 1.96 -19.07
C ALA A 170 2.30 2.09 -17.53
N TYR A 171 1.10 2.16 -16.96
CA TYR A 171 0.88 2.29 -15.52
C TYR A 171 1.27 1.03 -14.73
N ALA A 172 1.01 -0.16 -15.27
CA ALA A 172 1.22 -1.43 -14.57
C ALA A 172 2.67 -1.60 -14.02
N PRO A 173 3.74 -1.38 -14.80
CA PRO A 173 5.11 -1.50 -14.31
C PRO A 173 5.46 -0.42 -13.27
N LEU A 174 5.00 0.82 -13.42
CA LEU A 174 5.24 1.91 -12.46
C LEU A 174 4.60 1.63 -11.11
N ARG A 175 3.36 1.11 -11.11
CA ARG A 175 2.67 0.67 -9.88
C ARG A 175 3.41 -0.45 -9.20
N GLU A 176 3.90 -1.43 -9.95
CA GLU A 176 4.63 -2.58 -9.38
C GLU A 176 5.99 -2.15 -8.80
N GLU A 177 6.68 -1.22 -9.45
CA GLU A 177 7.93 -0.63 -8.96
C GLU A 177 7.70 0.15 -7.66
N SER A 178 6.71 1.05 -7.63
CA SER A 178 6.33 1.81 -6.44
C SER A 178 6.02 0.88 -5.27
N ARG A 179 5.19 -0.15 -5.50
CA ARG A 179 4.85 -1.14 -4.48
C ARG A 179 6.06 -1.93 -3.97
N ARG A 180 6.98 -2.27 -4.85
CA ARG A 180 8.20 -3.01 -4.47
C ARG A 180 9.11 -2.18 -3.59
N LEU A 181 9.31 -0.91 -3.94
CA LEU A 181 10.09 0.03 -3.15
C LEU A 181 9.45 0.30 -1.79
N GLU A 182 8.14 0.45 -1.72
CA GLU A 182 7.38 0.59 -0.48
C GLU A 182 7.60 -0.62 0.45
N ILE A 183 7.44 -1.84 -0.05
CA ILE A 183 7.70 -3.06 0.72
C ILE A 183 9.18 -3.13 1.17
N ALA A 184 10.11 -2.73 0.32
CA ALA A 184 11.53 -2.70 0.68
C ALA A 184 11.77 -1.71 1.82
N SER A 185 11.21 -0.51 1.74
CA SER A 185 11.30 0.53 2.77
C SER A 185 10.75 0.03 4.11
N ASP A 186 9.52 -0.50 4.13
CA ASP A 186 8.87 -1.01 5.34
C ASP A 186 9.66 -2.14 5.99
N ASN A 187 10.18 -3.06 5.17
CA ASN A 187 11.00 -4.16 5.67
C ASN A 187 12.33 -3.66 6.25
N VAL A 188 12.98 -2.68 5.61
CA VAL A 188 14.23 -2.08 6.11
C VAL A 188 13.99 -1.36 7.43
N TYR A 189 12.93 -0.55 7.56
CA TYR A 189 12.55 0.05 8.83
C TYR A 189 12.29 -0.99 9.93
N SER A 190 11.63 -2.10 9.59
CA SER A 190 11.39 -3.21 10.52
C SER A 190 12.70 -3.87 10.98
N ILE A 191 13.72 -3.97 10.11
CA ILE A 191 15.04 -4.48 10.44
C ILE A 191 15.75 -3.53 11.42
N PHE A 192 15.74 -2.23 11.16
CA PHE A 192 16.36 -1.23 12.03
C PHE A 192 15.71 -1.22 13.41
N ARG A 193 14.38 -1.20 13.49
CA ARG A 193 13.66 -1.24 14.77
C ARG A 193 14.07 -2.46 15.60
N LYS A 194 14.10 -3.65 15.01
CA LYS A 194 14.53 -4.86 15.70
C LYS A 194 15.98 -4.84 16.13
N ASN A 195 16.86 -4.26 15.34
CA ASN A 195 18.26 -4.12 15.69
C ASN A 195 18.44 -3.19 16.91
N ASP A 196 17.68 -2.11 16.99
CA ASP A 196 17.73 -1.17 18.13
C ASP A 196 17.12 -1.79 19.39
N GLU A 197 16.02 -2.55 19.28
CA GLU A 197 15.48 -3.36 20.37
C GLU A 197 16.52 -4.36 20.90
N MET A 198 17.19 -5.10 20.02
CA MET A 198 18.25 -6.03 20.41
C MET A 198 19.45 -5.35 21.07
N LYS A 199 19.85 -4.16 20.61
CA LYS A 199 20.92 -3.38 21.24
C LYS A 199 20.53 -2.94 22.64
N SER A 200 19.28 -2.49 22.83
CA SER A 200 18.73 -2.11 24.12
C SER A 200 18.71 -3.29 25.09
N ASP A 201 18.23 -4.45 24.65
CA ASP A 201 18.21 -5.68 25.47
C ASP A 201 19.63 -6.14 25.87
N LEU A 202 20.58 -6.06 24.95
CA LEU A 202 21.98 -6.40 25.25
C LEU A 202 22.63 -5.40 26.22
N ALA A 203 22.32 -4.12 26.10
CA ALA A 203 22.80 -3.10 27.05
C ALA A 203 22.23 -3.35 28.45
N TRP A 204 20.93 -3.58 28.56
CA TRP A 204 20.27 -3.92 29.82
C TRP A 204 20.87 -5.20 30.45
N LYS A 205 21.08 -6.24 29.66
CA LYS A 205 21.70 -7.49 30.14
C LYS A 205 23.12 -7.26 30.68
N ARG A 206 23.95 -6.46 30.00
CA ARG A 206 25.32 -6.11 30.47
C ARG A 206 25.28 -5.35 31.79
N GLU A 207 24.36 -4.37 31.93
CA GLU A 207 24.21 -3.62 33.19
C GLU A 207 23.73 -4.52 34.33
N TRP A 208 22.78 -5.42 34.06
CA TRP A 208 22.28 -6.37 35.03
C TRP A 208 23.39 -7.30 35.52
N GLU A 209 24.18 -7.88 34.59
CA GLU A 209 25.32 -8.72 34.92
C GLU A 209 26.40 -7.95 35.74
N ALA A 210 26.65 -6.70 35.40
CA ALA A 210 27.58 -5.85 36.14
C ALA A 210 27.10 -5.63 37.60
N ARG A 211 25.82 -5.32 37.79
CA ARG A 211 25.19 -5.15 39.13
C ARG A 211 25.26 -6.44 39.97
N VAL A 212 25.04 -7.60 39.35
CA VAL A 212 25.14 -8.91 40.03
C VAL A 212 26.55 -9.17 40.47
N ARG A 213 27.54 -8.92 39.62
CA ARG A 213 28.99 -9.09 39.96
C ARG A 213 29.42 -8.15 41.11
N GLU A 214 28.92 -6.92 41.08
CA GLU A 214 29.24 -5.94 42.10
C GLU A 214 28.67 -6.34 43.47
N LYS A 215 27.37 -6.78 43.51
CA LYS A 215 26.78 -7.31 44.73
C LYS A 215 27.54 -8.52 45.28
N ALA A 216 27.92 -9.45 44.43
CA ALA A 216 28.69 -10.61 44.83
C ALA A 216 30.06 -10.20 45.43
N ARG A 217 30.75 -9.22 44.86
CA ARG A 217 32.02 -8.66 45.42
C ARG A 217 31.77 -7.99 46.78
N GLN A 218 30.69 -7.23 46.92
CA GLN A 218 30.37 -6.58 48.20
C GLN A 218 30.03 -7.61 49.30
N GLU A 219 29.33 -8.68 48.96
CA GLU A 219 29.03 -9.77 49.89
C GLU A 219 30.29 -10.52 50.29
N GLN A 220 31.18 -10.82 49.37
CA GLN A 220 32.47 -11.43 49.67
C GLN A 220 33.31 -10.53 50.60
N ALA A 221 33.40 -9.23 50.28
CA ALA A 221 34.13 -8.28 51.13
C ALA A 221 33.53 -8.18 52.55
N ARG A 222 32.20 -8.25 52.68
CA ARG A 222 31.50 -8.27 53.97
C ARG A 222 31.77 -9.57 54.74
N GLN A 223 31.83 -10.72 54.08
CA GLN A 223 32.16 -11.99 54.69
C GLN A 223 33.61 -12.00 55.17
N GLU A 224 34.57 -11.54 54.38
CA GLU A 224 35.95 -11.41 54.75
C GLU A 224 36.15 -10.45 55.94
N GLN A 225 35.42 -9.34 55.98
CA GLN A 225 35.44 -8.43 57.14
C GLN A 225 34.88 -9.09 58.42
N ARG A 226 33.84 -9.88 58.32
CA ARG A 226 33.26 -10.64 59.45
C ARG A 226 34.21 -11.70 59.96
N GLU A 227 34.94 -12.38 59.10
CA GLU A 227 35.94 -13.39 59.46
C GLU A 227 37.17 -12.77 60.11
N ARG A 228 37.59 -11.57 59.68
CA ARG A 228 38.72 -10.81 60.29
C ARG A 228 38.38 -10.16 61.62
N GLN A 229 37.11 -10.03 62.01
CA GLN A 229 36.73 -9.50 63.30
C GLN A 229 37.04 -10.54 64.40
N PRO A 230 37.83 -10.22 65.39
CA PRO A 230 38.19 -11.17 66.48
C PRO A 230 36.88 -11.53 67.23
N LYS A 231 36.58 -12.82 67.35
CA LYS A 231 35.49 -13.31 68.19
C LYS A 231 35.61 -12.73 69.55
N ARG A 232 34.74 -11.79 69.94
CA ARG A 232 34.64 -11.28 71.31
C ARG A 232 34.40 -12.48 72.24
N LYS A 233 35.40 -12.82 73.08
CA LYS A 233 35.27 -13.82 74.14
C LYS A 233 34.07 -13.45 75.01
N LYS A 234 33.06 -14.31 75.08
CA LYS A 234 32.03 -14.20 76.08
C LYS A 234 32.64 -14.24 77.46
N ARG A 235 32.58 -13.13 78.22
CA ARG A 235 32.91 -13.13 79.61
C ARG A 235 31.85 -14.04 80.29
N SER A 236 32.35 -15.20 80.83
CA SER A 236 31.53 -16.00 81.74
C SER A 236 31.37 -15.20 83.01
N TYR A 237 30.23 -14.80 83.38
CA TYR A 237 29.91 -14.32 84.74
C TYR A 237 29.85 -15.58 85.61
N ASP A 238 30.91 -15.79 86.36
CA ASP A 238 30.94 -16.76 87.40
C ASP A 238 30.22 -16.10 88.63
N MET A 239 29.00 -16.50 88.94
CA MET A 239 28.32 -16.17 90.16
C MET A 239 28.62 -17.29 91.17
N SER A 240 29.65 -17.13 91.96
CA SER A 240 29.83 -17.88 93.15
C SER A 240 29.29 -17.08 94.34
N LEU A 241 28.39 -17.70 95.08
CA LEU A 241 27.86 -17.36 96.39
C LEU A 241 28.99 -17.26 97.38
#